data_70ae1d63307a08e30f1b1439eb856f20
#
_entry.id   70ae1d63307a08e30f1b1439eb856f20
#
_cell.length_a   1.000
_cell.length_b   1.000
_cell.length_c   1.000
_cell.angle_alpha   90.00
_cell.angle_beta   90.00
_cell.angle_gamma   90.00
#
_symmetry.space_group_name_H-M   'P 1'
#
loop_
_entity.id
_entity.type
_entity.pdbx_description
1 polymer ?
#
loop_
_entity_poly.entity_id
_entity_poly.type
_entity_poly.pdbx_seq_one_letter_code
_entity_poly.pdbx_strand_id
1 'polypeptide(L)'
;CEALQQQMHMQAQRTMKLLSVAKIRGDQILLMAVLCLRDNVRSDAVETVNVLRKAGIQVVMVTGDAEETAVAIAKEAGIIEDEKTELALTHDEMEQMTDDELKEVLPKLRVVSRAKPLDKKRLVTLAQEREDVCGMTGDGVNDAPALKQADVGFAMGDGTAVAQEAGDVVILNNSLASIKDCILNSRTMARSVAKFLIFQPTVNISTLFINIIAPILGWTEPFSIVQILWINLIMDTLAAMAFGGEPILNRYMNEQPAKRSDDILTGYIKSAIGVSAVFITLGSILILENIGGITTAVMPAGCADPELYEKTFMFAFFIYSIIFNS
;
A
#
# COMPACT_ATOMS: atom_id res chain seq x y z
N CYS A 1 -26.50 45.79 8.58
CA CYS A 1 -26.05 44.70 7.66
C CYS A 1 -24.61 44.24 7.89
N GLU A 2 -23.65 45.16 8.03
CA GLU A 2 -22.21 44.83 8.16
C GLU A 2 -21.90 43.98 9.40
N ALA A 3 -22.46 44.29 10.59
CA ALA A 3 -22.26 43.50 11.81
C ALA A 3 -22.76 42.03 11.66
N LEU A 4 -23.85 41.80 10.92
CA LEU A 4 -24.34 40.45 10.65
C LEU A 4 -23.44 39.72 9.65
N GLN A 5 -22.95 40.41 8.62
CA GLN A 5 -21.99 39.84 7.68
C GLN A 5 -20.68 39.47 8.36
N GLN A 6 -20.16 40.29 9.28
CA GLN A 6 -18.99 39.97 10.08
C GLN A 6 -19.21 38.75 10.99
N GLN A 7 -20.38 38.67 11.63
CA GLN A 7 -20.72 37.49 12.43
C GLN A 7 -20.85 36.22 11.59
N MET A 8 -21.49 36.31 10.42
CA MET A 8 -21.56 35.20 9.48
C MET A 8 -20.18 34.74 9.02
N HIS A 9 -19.30 35.69 8.70
CA HIS A 9 -17.91 35.39 8.30
C HIS A 9 -17.13 34.73 9.45
N MET A 10 -17.24 35.23 10.70
CA MET A 10 -16.63 34.60 11.87
C MET A 10 -17.17 33.17 12.13
N GLN A 11 -18.45 32.92 11.88
CA GLN A 11 -19.02 31.58 12.07
C GLN A 11 -18.63 30.63 10.93
N ALA A 12 -18.51 31.11 9.70
CA ALA A 12 -17.97 30.35 8.58
C ALA A 12 -16.52 29.90 8.82
N GLN A 13 -15.68 30.80 9.37
CA GLN A 13 -14.31 30.45 9.79
C GLN A 13 -14.22 29.41 10.91
N ARG A 14 -15.34 29.17 11.63
CA ARG A 14 -15.49 28.11 12.67
C ARG A 14 -16.08 26.81 12.12
N THR A 15 -15.90 26.51 10.84
CA THR A 15 -16.42 25.30 10.19
C THR A 15 -17.95 25.17 10.17
N MET A 16 -18.70 26.30 10.24
CA MET A 16 -20.16 26.27 10.26
C MET A 16 -20.74 26.52 8.86
N LYS A 17 -21.61 25.63 8.40
CA LYS A 17 -22.48 25.87 7.24
C LYS A 17 -23.59 26.84 7.65
N LEU A 18 -23.74 27.93 6.90
CA LEU A 18 -24.72 28.96 7.19
C LEU A 18 -25.95 28.80 6.29
N LEU A 19 -27.13 28.64 6.91
CA LEU A 19 -28.39 28.58 6.22
C LEU A 19 -29.25 29.78 6.61
N SER A 20 -29.53 30.68 5.67
CA SER A 20 -30.36 31.84 5.89
C SER A 20 -31.84 31.49 5.71
N VAL A 21 -32.65 31.83 6.70
CA VAL A 21 -34.10 31.69 6.66
C VAL A 21 -34.71 33.08 6.45
N ALA A 22 -35.45 33.26 5.34
CA ALA A 22 -36.09 34.53 5.02
C ALA A 22 -37.58 34.33 4.81
N LYS A 23 -38.37 35.38 5.20
CA LYS A 23 -39.81 35.47 4.93
C LYS A 23 -40.07 36.49 3.83
N ILE A 24 -40.81 36.07 2.85
CA ILE A 24 -41.31 36.96 1.77
C ILE A 24 -42.65 37.55 2.19
N ARG A 25 -42.75 38.87 2.16
CA ARG A 25 -44.00 39.61 2.45
C ARG A 25 -44.20 40.68 1.39
N GLY A 26 -44.99 40.37 0.36
CA GLY A 26 -45.09 41.18 -0.84
C GLY A 26 -43.75 41.24 -1.57
N ASP A 27 -43.23 42.43 -1.89
CA ASP A 27 -41.95 42.63 -2.55
C ASP A 27 -40.75 42.72 -1.57
N GLN A 28 -41.01 42.53 -0.27
CA GLN A 28 -39.96 42.60 0.75
C GLN A 28 -39.50 41.23 1.17
N ILE A 29 -38.17 41.03 1.21
CA ILE A 29 -37.52 39.84 1.80
C ILE A 29 -37.00 40.21 3.15
N LEU A 30 -37.54 39.60 4.22
CA LEU A 30 -37.16 39.81 5.61
C LEU A 30 -36.32 38.62 6.07
N LEU A 31 -35.03 38.83 6.39
CA LEU A 31 -34.21 37.82 7.03
C LEU A 31 -34.73 37.53 8.43
N MET A 32 -35.13 36.29 8.67
CA MET A 32 -35.71 35.87 9.94
C MET A 32 -34.66 35.26 10.89
N ALA A 33 -33.77 34.45 10.35
CA ALA A 33 -32.73 33.76 11.10
C ALA A 33 -31.57 33.34 10.19
N VAL A 34 -30.41 33.13 10.79
CA VAL A 34 -29.28 32.42 10.21
C VAL A 34 -29.00 31.22 11.11
N LEU A 35 -29.17 30.02 10.52
CA LEU A 35 -28.85 28.77 11.21
C LEU A 35 -27.38 28.46 10.94
N CYS A 36 -26.62 28.23 12.01
CA CYS A 36 -25.24 27.79 11.94
C CYS A 36 -25.20 26.29 12.19
N LEU A 37 -24.92 25.51 11.16
CA LEU A 37 -24.84 24.06 11.22
C LEU A 37 -23.38 23.66 11.27
N ARG A 38 -22.98 22.83 12.22
CA ARG A 38 -21.64 22.29 12.30
C ARG A 38 -21.71 20.78 12.29
N ASP A 39 -20.94 20.19 11.37
CA ASP A 39 -20.62 18.78 11.41
C ASP A 39 -19.20 18.64 11.99
N ASN A 40 -19.06 17.96 13.11
CA ASN A 40 -17.77 17.84 13.77
C ASN A 40 -16.90 16.83 13.04
N VAL A 41 -15.60 17.16 12.91
CA VAL A 41 -14.63 16.18 12.44
C VAL A 41 -14.59 15.01 13.42
N ARG A 42 -14.65 13.79 12.89
CA ARG A 42 -14.59 12.57 13.70
C ARG A 42 -13.23 12.48 14.39
N SER A 43 -13.22 12.11 15.67
CA SER A 43 -11.98 11.99 16.45
C SER A 43 -11.00 10.97 15.87
N ASP A 44 -11.51 9.88 15.26
CA ASP A 44 -10.71 8.85 14.59
C ASP A 44 -10.05 9.37 13.30
N ALA A 45 -10.62 10.39 12.66
CA ALA A 45 -10.06 10.97 11.45
C ALA A 45 -8.76 11.74 11.71
N VAL A 46 -8.71 12.54 12.76
CA VAL A 46 -7.51 13.32 13.12
C VAL A 46 -6.31 12.40 13.40
N GLU A 47 -6.52 11.36 14.21
CA GLU A 47 -5.48 10.38 14.51
C GLU A 47 -5.02 9.66 13.23
N THR A 48 -5.98 9.25 12.41
CA THR A 48 -5.71 8.53 11.17
C THR A 48 -4.90 9.37 10.18
N VAL A 49 -5.28 10.63 9.96
CA VAL A 49 -4.54 11.56 9.09
C VAL A 49 -3.10 11.70 9.55
N ASN A 50 -2.87 11.86 10.86
CA ASN A 50 -1.53 11.95 11.43
C ASN A 50 -0.69 10.69 11.17
N VAL A 51 -1.29 9.50 11.30
CA VAL A 51 -0.61 8.22 11.01
C VAL A 51 -0.29 8.10 9.53
N LEU A 52 -1.23 8.44 8.63
CA LEU A 52 -1.02 8.40 7.18
C LEU A 52 0.10 9.37 6.75
N ARG A 53 0.13 10.58 7.29
CA ARG A 53 1.20 11.56 7.02
C ARG A 53 2.58 11.05 7.46
N LYS A 54 2.69 10.46 8.65
CA LYS A 54 3.92 9.81 9.13
C LYS A 54 4.35 8.65 8.25
N ALA A 55 3.38 7.95 7.65
CA ALA A 55 3.62 6.88 6.68
C ALA A 55 4.04 7.39 5.28
N GLY A 56 4.24 8.71 5.11
CA GLY A 56 4.60 9.33 3.84
C GLY A 56 3.44 9.45 2.85
N ILE A 57 2.19 9.25 3.31
CA ILE A 57 1.00 9.31 2.46
C ILE A 57 0.42 10.72 2.52
N GLN A 58 0.32 11.37 1.38
CA GLN A 58 -0.33 12.65 1.24
C GLN A 58 -1.85 12.49 1.30
N VAL A 59 -2.49 13.19 2.22
CA VAL A 59 -3.96 13.26 2.30
C VAL A 59 -4.42 14.58 1.68
N VAL A 60 -5.32 14.49 0.70
CA VAL A 60 -5.92 15.65 0.02
C VAL A 60 -7.42 15.61 0.19
N MET A 61 -8.00 16.67 0.70
CA MET A 61 -9.46 16.83 0.81
C MET A 61 -10.00 17.52 -0.43
N VAL A 62 -10.95 16.88 -1.12
CA VAL A 62 -11.62 17.42 -2.30
C VAL A 62 -13.11 17.51 -2.01
N THR A 63 -13.63 18.73 -1.88
CA THR A 63 -15.01 18.98 -1.45
C THR A 63 -15.70 20.05 -2.30
N GLY A 64 -17.03 19.96 -2.41
CA GLY A 64 -17.88 21.00 -2.99
C GLY A 64 -18.13 22.20 -2.08
N ASP A 65 -17.68 22.14 -0.81
CA ASP A 65 -17.88 23.23 0.16
C ASP A 65 -17.09 24.48 -0.19
N ALA A 66 -17.44 25.60 0.43
CA ALA A 66 -16.71 26.87 0.28
C ALA A 66 -15.28 26.75 0.86
N GLU A 67 -14.35 27.48 0.27
CA GLU A 67 -12.92 27.44 0.60
C GLU A 67 -12.66 27.63 2.09
N GLU A 68 -13.25 28.68 2.70
CA GLU A 68 -13.08 29.01 4.12
C GLU A 68 -13.49 27.83 5.02
N THR A 69 -14.60 27.15 4.69
CA THR A 69 -15.08 25.99 5.43
C THR A 69 -14.18 24.79 5.23
N ALA A 70 -13.79 24.52 3.97
CA ALA A 70 -12.93 23.40 3.62
C ALA A 70 -11.54 23.50 4.27
N VAL A 71 -10.92 24.66 4.24
CA VAL A 71 -9.63 24.95 4.89
C VAL A 71 -9.75 24.80 6.42
N ALA A 72 -10.84 25.31 7.03
CA ALA A 72 -11.03 25.21 8.45
C ALA A 72 -11.21 23.73 8.91
N ILE A 73 -11.97 22.91 8.16
CA ILE A 73 -12.12 21.46 8.41
C ILE A 73 -10.77 20.74 8.21
N ALA A 74 -10.03 21.08 7.16
CA ALA A 74 -8.74 20.46 6.88
C ALA A 74 -7.70 20.73 7.98
N LYS A 75 -7.70 21.92 8.58
CA LYS A 75 -6.88 22.26 9.76
C LYS A 75 -7.31 21.46 10.99
N GLU A 76 -8.61 21.39 11.27
CA GLU A 76 -9.14 20.62 12.38
C GLU A 76 -8.84 19.13 12.25
N ALA A 77 -8.87 18.59 11.01
CA ALA A 77 -8.52 17.21 10.69
C ALA A 77 -7.01 16.93 10.65
N GLY A 78 -6.14 17.94 10.73
CA GLY A 78 -4.69 17.79 10.61
C GLY A 78 -4.19 17.54 9.17
N ILE A 79 -5.02 17.81 8.17
CA ILE A 79 -4.65 17.72 6.74
C ILE A 79 -3.74 18.90 6.37
N ILE A 80 -4.03 20.10 6.90
CA ILE A 80 -3.17 21.28 6.82
C ILE A 80 -2.52 21.51 8.18
N GLU A 81 -1.18 21.55 8.20
CA GLU A 81 -0.37 21.92 9.39
C GLU A 81 0.29 23.30 9.23
N ASP A 82 0.80 23.59 8.04
CA ASP A 82 1.50 24.85 7.75
C ASP A 82 0.97 25.49 6.47
N GLU A 83 0.17 26.56 6.65
CA GLU A 83 -0.41 27.32 5.54
C GLU A 83 0.61 27.99 4.61
N LYS A 84 1.87 28.11 5.03
CA LYS A 84 2.92 28.73 4.19
C LYS A 84 3.48 27.77 3.16
N THR A 85 3.44 26.50 3.44
CA THR A 85 4.04 25.45 2.61
C THR A 85 3.00 24.53 1.97
N GLU A 86 1.80 24.48 2.52
CA GLU A 86 0.70 23.62 2.09
C GLU A 86 -0.37 24.45 1.38
N LEU A 87 -0.87 23.94 0.25
CA LEU A 87 -1.71 24.66 -0.67
C LEU A 87 -3.18 24.23 -0.57
N ALA A 88 -4.07 25.22 -0.56
CA ALA A 88 -5.49 25.03 -0.83
C ALA A 88 -5.83 25.74 -2.14
N LEU A 89 -6.61 25.09 -3.00
CA LEU A 89 -7.08 25.64 -4.28
C LEU A 89 -8.60 25.58 -4.35
N THR A 90 -9.17 26.53 -5.07
CA THR A 90 -10.55 26.47 -5.51
C THR A 90 -10.65 25.79 -6.88
N HIS A 91 -11.84 25.35 -7.26
CA HIS A 91 -12.11 24.88 -8.62
C HIS A 91 -11.66 25.89 -9.69
N ASP A 92 -12.00 27.17 -9.50
CA ASP A 92 -11.72 28.23 -10.49
C ASP A 92 -10.20 28.46 -10.67
N GLU A 93 -9.43 28.42 -9.59
CA GLU A 93 -7.96 28.50 -9.64
C GLU A 93 -7.37 27.28 -10.33
N MET A 94 -7.88 26.08 -10.02
CA MET A 94 -7.42 24.84 -10.62
C MET A 94 -7.78 24.77 -12.13
N GLU A 95 -8.92 25.36 -12.55
CA GLU A 95 -9.33 25.41 -13.95
C GLU A 95 -8.44 26.36 -14.78
N GLN A 96 -7.87 27.41 -14.16
CA GLN A 96 -6.96 28.33 -14.80
C GLN A 96 -5.53 27.76 -14.96
N MET A 97 -5.17 26.74 -14.20
CA MET A 97 -3.89 26.07 -14.27
C MET A 97 -3.85 25.04 -15.40
N THR A 98 -2.73 25.02 -16.11
CA THR A 98 -2.39 23.92 -17.02
C THR A 98 -2.11 22.64 -16.23
N ASP A 99 -2.15 21.50 -16.89
CA ASP A 99 -1.88 20.21 -16.24
C ASP A 99 -0.44 20.13 -15.71
N ASP A 100 0.52 20.75 -16.40
CA ASP A 100 1.91 20.78 -15.97
C ASP A 100 2.11 21.65 -14.73
N GLU A 101 1.50 22.84 -14.67
CA GLU A 101 1.51 23.70 -13.48
C GLU A 101 0.84 23.01 -12.29
N LEU A 102 -0.27 22.31 -12.53
CA LEU A 102 -0.97 21.59 -11.46
C LEU A 102 -0.12 20.41 -10.94
N LYS A 103 0.61 19.70 -11.81
CA LYS A 103 1.56 18.64 -11.41
C LYS A 103 2.68 19.17 -10.51
N GLU A 104 3.18 20.38 -10.76
CA GLU A 104 4.25 20.99 -9.93
C GLU A 104 3.76 21.31 -8.51
N VAL A 105 2.52 21.75 -8.35
CA VAL A 105 1.96 22.13 -7.05
C VAL A 105 1.31 20.94 -6.31
N LEU A 106 1.02 19.84 -7.00
CA LEU A 106 0.35 18.68 -6.45
C LEU A 106 0.97 18.14 -5.14
N PRO A 107 2.30 18.09 -4.96
CA PRO A 107 2.90 17.62 -3.70
C PRO A 107 2.56 18.48 -2.48
N LYS A 108 2.25 19.75 -2.71
CA LYS A 108 1.90 20.71 -1.66
C LYS A 108 0.39 20.85 -1.47
N LEU A 109 -0.40 20.32 -2.41
CA LEU A 109 -1.85 20.44 -2.40
C LEU A 109 -2.45 19.63 -1.23
N ARG A 110 -3.32 20.27 -0.45
CA ARG A 110 -4.01 19.64 0.68
C ARG A 110 -5.53 19.75 0.58
N VAL A 111 -6.02 20.80 -0.06
CA VAL A 111 -7.47 21.04 -0.18
C VAL A 111 -7.80 21.51 -1.58
N VAL A 112 -8.87 20.95 -2.14
CA VAL A 112 -9.58 21.52 -3.29
C VAL A 112 -11.02 21.76 -2.88
N SER A 113 -11.41 23.04 -2.90
CA SER A 113 -12.74 23.52 -2.53
C SER A 113 -13.59 23.82 -3.76
N ARG A 114 -14.92 23.85 -3.60
CA ARG A 114 -15.89 24.04 -4.70
C ARG A 114 -15.66 23.08 -5.87
N ALA A 115 -15.07 21.91 -5.58
CA ALA A 115 -14.70 20.94 -6.59
C ALA A 115 -15.89 20.39 -7.36
N LYS A 116 -15.72 20.25 -8.67
CA LYS A 116 -16.64 19.55 -9.56
C LYS A 116 -16.24 18.06 -9.69
N PRO A 117 -17.15 17.18 -10.14
CA PRO A 117 -16.82 15.75 -10.29
C PRO A 117 -15.59 15.46 -11.17
N LEU A 118 -15.40 16.25 -12.24
CA LEU A 118 -14.27 16.10 -13.16
C LEU A 118 -12.94 16.48 -12.51
N ASP A 119 -12.92 17.37 -11.53
CA ASP A 119 -11.69 17.79 -10.84
C ASP A 119 -11.07 16.64 -10.08
N LYS A 120 -11.90 15.82 -9.42
CA LYS A 120 -11.47 14.61 -8.71
C LYS A 120 -10.75 13.66 -9.66
N LYS A 121 -11.33 13.41 -10.84
CA LYS A 121 -10.71 12.55 -11.84
C LYS A 121 -9.41 13.15 -12.39
N ARG A 122 -9.39 14.48 -12.67
CA ARG A 122 -8.21 15.20 -13.15
C ARG A 122 -7.03 15.07 -12.17
N LEU A 123 -7.29 15.30 -10.86
CA LEU A 123 -6.27 15.16 -9.82
C LEU A 123 -5.70 13.75 -9.75
N VAL A 124 -6.55 12.72 -9.78
CA VAL A 124 -6.11 11.32 -9.80
C VAL A 124 -5.24 11.03 -11.01
N THR A 125 -5.66 11.47 -12.21
CA THR A 125 -4.89 11.27 -13.44
C THR A 125 -3.52 11.92 -13.37
N LEU A 126 -3.45 13.18 -12.91
CA LEU A 126 -2.19 13.91 -12.80
C LEU A 126 -1.25 13.32 -11.73
N ALA A 127 -1.80 12.80 -10.62
CA ALA A 127 -1.00 12.08 -9.63
C ALA A 127 -0.39 10.80 -10.24
N GLN A 128 -1.19 10.04 -11.01
CA GLN A 128 -0.72 8.84 -11.70
C GLN A 128 0.34 9.14 -12.77
N GLU A 129 0.21 10.24 -13.51
CA GLU A 129 1.22 10.70 -14.48
C GLU A 129 2.54 11.12 -13.82
N ARG A 130 2.51 11.47 -12.53
CA ARG A 130 3.70 11.69 -11.69
C ARG A 130 4.29 10.39 -11.11
N GLU A 131 3.71 9.25 -11.48
CA GLU A 131 4.06 7.93 -10.94
C GLU A 131 3.72 7.73 -9.44
N ASP A 132 2.84 8.57 -8.90
CA ASP A 132 2.30 8.37 -7.57
C ASP A 132 1.21 7.29 -7.59
N VAL A 133 1.16 6.45 -6.55
CA VAL A 133 0.04 5.51 -6.34
C VAL A 133 -1.09 6.25 -5.65
N CYS A 134 -2.23 6.33 -6.30
CA CYS A 134 -3.35 7.15 -5.87
C CYS A 134 -4.52 6.31 -5.35
N GLY A 135 -4.88 6.51 -4.07
CA GLY A 135 -6.14 6.04 -3.50
C GLY A 135 -7.21 7.12 -3.57
N MET A 136 -8.43 6.77 -3.94
CA MET A 136 -9.57 7.68 -3.96
C MET A 136 -10.68 7.18 -3.05
N THR A 137 -11.26 8.07 -2.24
CA THR A 137 -12.44 7.76 -1.43
C THR A 137 -13.66 8.50 -1.96
N GLY A 138 -14.82 7.86 -1.95
CA GLY A 138 -16.07 8.50 -2.38
C GLY A 138 -17.31 7.72 -1.97
N ASP A 139 -18.44 8.41 -1.90
CA ASP A 139 -19.74 7.87 -1.50
C ASP A 139 -20.84 8.14 -2.54
N GLY A 140 -20.62 9.09 -3.44
CA GLY A 140 -21.61 9.57 -4.40
C GLY A 140 -21.42 9.07 -5.83
N VAL A 141 -22.46 9.20 -6.63
CA VAL A 141 -22.41 8.94 -8.09
C VAL A 141 -21.35 9.81 -8.76
N ASN A 142 -21.15 11.02 -8.27
CA ASN A 142 -20.17 11.98 -8.78
C ASN A 142 -18.71 11.54 -8.56
N ASP A 143 -18.47 10.63 -7.62
CA ASP A 143 -17.15 10.11 -7.29
C ASP A 143 -16.76 8.89 -8.13
N ALA A 144 -17.73 8.20 -8.70
CA ALA A 144 -17.52 6.96 -9.44
C ALA A 144 -16.46 7.06 -10.56
N PRO A 145 -16.39 8.14 -11.38
CA PRO A 145 -15.35 8.27 -12.39
C PRO A 145 -13.93 8.39 -11.79
N ALA A 146 -13.79 9.01 -10.62
CA ALA A 146 -12.51 9.16 -9.93
C ALA A 146 -12.13 7.88 -9.17
N LEU A 147 -13.11 7.20 -8.53
CA LEU A 147 -12.93 5.90 -7.90
C LEU A 147 -12.41 4.87 -8.90
N LYS A 148 -13.02 4.80 -10.08
CA LYS A 148 -12.59 3.87 -11.13
C LYS A 148 -11.25 4.21 -11.77
N GLN A 149 -10.86 5.50 -11.75
CA GLN A 149 -9.57 5.95 -12.28
C GLN A 149 -8.42 5.69 -11.33
N ALA A 150 -8.66 5.72 -10.03
CA ALA A 150 -7.65 5.54 -8.99
C ALA A 150 -6.97 4.17 -9.08
N ASP A 151 -5.77 4.03 -8.50
CA ASP A 151 -5.12 2.73 -8.38
C ASP A 151 -5.83 1.84 -7.34
N VAL A 152 -6.47 2.47 -6.34
CA VAL A 152 -7.40 1.81 -5.40
C VAL A 152 -8.57 2.75 -5.10
N GLY A 153 -9.76 2.37 -5.52
CA GLY A 153 -11.01 3.06 -5.19
C GLY A 153 -11.62 2.53 -3.90
N PHE A 154 -11.80 3.41 -2.90
CA PHE A 154 -12.46 3.08 -1.62
C PHE A 154 -13.87 3.67 -1.61
N ALA A 155 -14.88 2.85 -1.81
CA ALA A 155 -16.27 3.28 -1.68
C ALA A 155 -16.75 3.18 -0.23
N MET A 156 -17.55 4.15 0.23
CA MET A 156 -18.14 4.09 1.56
C MET A 156 -19.33 3.13 1.59
N GLY A 157 -19.54 2.42 2.70
CA GLY A 157 -20.60 1.43 2.85
C GLY A 157 -22.01 2.02 2.76
N ASP A 158 -22.20 3.26 3.23
CA ASP A 158 -23.45 4.02 3.11
C ASP A 158 -23.54 4.77 1.76
N GLY A 159 -22.52 4.62 0.89
CA GLY A 159 -22.50 5.26 -0.42
C GLY A 159 -23.50 4.66 -1.41
N THR A 160 -23.66 5.33 -2.52
CA THR A 160 -24.56 4.87 -3.61
C THR A 160 -24.06 3.55 -4.23
N ALA A 161 -24.96 2.73 -4.74
CA ALA A 161 -24.61 1.50 -5.46
C ALA A 161 -23.59 1.75 -6.58
N VAL A 162 -23.71 2.88 -7.29
CA VAL A 162 -22.79 3.28 -8.37
C VAL A 162 -21.37 3.52 -7.83
N ALA A 163 -21.23 4.16 -6.66
CA ALA A 163 -19.93 4.36 -6.05
C ALA A 163 -19.32 3.04 -5.57
N GLN A 164 -20.15 2.15 -4.98
CA GLN A 164 -19.70 0.83 -4.52
C GLN A 164 -19.27 -0.08 -5.68
N GLU A 165 -19.97 -0.02 -6.82
CA GLU A 165 -19.58 -0.76 -8.03
C GLU A 165 -18.32 -0.20 -8.71
N ALA A 166 -18.05 1.10 -8.53
CA ALA A 166 -16.86 1.75 -9.09
C ALA A 166 -15.61 1.57 -8.22
N GLY A 167 -15.78 1.28 -6.93
CA GLY A 167 -14.67 1.07 -5.98
C GLY A 167 -14.14 -0.34 -6.00
N ASP A 168 -12.86 -0.49 -5.69
CA ASP A 168 -12.20 -1.80 -5.52
C ASP A 168 -12.45 -2.37 -4.12
N VAL A 169 -12.66 -1.49 -3.13
CA VAL A 169 -12.87 -1.84 -1.72
C VAL A 169 -14.05 -1.06 -1.16
N VAL A 170 -14.96 -1.75 -0.45
CA VAL A 170 -16.07 -1.11 0.25
C VAL A 170 -15.79 -1.03 1.74
N ILE A 171 -15.80 0.18 2.31
CA ILE A 171 -15.55 0.47 3.73
C ILE A 171 -16.88 0.44 4.50
N LEU A 172 -17.23 -0.71 5.05
CA LEU A 172 -18.55 -0.96 5.65
C LEU A 172 -18.88 -0.05 6.84
N ASN A 173 -17.90 0.39 7.60
CA ASN A 173 -18.08 1.25 8.79
C ASN A 173 -17.87 2.74 8.50
N ASN A 174 -17.66 3.12 7.25
CA ASN A 174 -17.44 4.50 6.79
C ASN A 174 -16.33 5.24 7.57
N SER A 175 -15.31 4.51 8.05
CA SER A 175 -14.21 5.07 8.85
C SER A 175 -12.92 5.18 8.04
N LEU A 176 -12.27 6.33 8.11
CA LEU A 176 -10.94 6.54 7.55
C LEU A 176 -9.89 5.62 8.21
N ALA A 177 -10.12 5.23 9.47
CA ALA A 177 -9.25 4.28 10.17
C ALA A 177 -9.21 2.92 9.46
N SER A 178 -10.30 2.47 8.85
CA SER A 178 -10.30 1.22 8.07
C SER A 178 -9.46 1.30 6.80
N ILE A 179 -9.35 2.48 6.18
CA ILE A 179 -8.43 2.70 5.06
C ILE A 179 -6.98 2.60 5.53
N LYS A 180 -6.63 3.20 6.67
CA LYS A 180 -5.32 3.05 7.31
C LYS A 180 -4.99 1.58 7.58
N ASP A 181 -5.95 0.84 8.14
CA ASP A 181 -5.79 -0.59 8.42
C ASP A 181 -5.65 -1.42 7.14
N CYS A 182 -6.38 -1.08 6.07
CA CYS A 182 -6.22 -1.66 4.74
C CYS A 182 -4.80 -1.44 4.21
N ILE A 183 -4.27 -0.22 4.31
CA ILE A 183 -2.89 0.10 3.90
C ILE A 183 -1.87 -0.69 4.71
N LEU A 184 -2.03 -0.78 6.03
CA LEU A 184 -1.14 -1.55 6.89
C LEU A 184 -1.14 -3.04 6.53
N ASN A 185 -2.32 -3.63 6.31
CA ASN A 185 -2.47 -5.02 5.86
C ASN A 185 -1.82 -5.23 4.48
N SER A 186 -2.04 -4.32 3.53
CA SER A 186 -1.45 -4.40 2.19
C SER A 186 0.08 -4.33 2.23
N ARG A 187 0.65 -3.46 3.07
CA ARG A 187 2.11 -3.40 3.29
C ARG A 187 2.65 -4.70 3.90
N THR A 188 1.91 -5.32 4.83
CA THR A 188 2.26 -6.63 5.40
C THR A 188 2.24 -7.71 4.32
N MET A 189 1.19 -7.75 3.50
CA MET A 189 1.09 -8.69 2.38
C MET A 189 2.23 -8.51 1.36
N ALA A 190 2.59 -7.27 1.03
CA ALA A 190 3.71 -6.99 0.14
C ALA A 190 5.04 -7.55 0.69
N ARG A 191 5.25 -7.51 2.01
CA ARG A 191 6.41 -8.13 2.67
C ARG A 191 6.38 -9.66 2.60
N SER A 192 5.22 -10.26 2.82
CA SER A 192 5.03 -11.72 2.66
C SER A 192 5.33 -12.16 1.23
N VAL A 193 4.83 -11.42 0.25
CA VAL A 193 5.12 -11.67 -1.18
C VAL A 193 6.61 -11.52 -1.48
N ALA A 194 7.28 -10.48 -0.96
CA ALA A 194 8.70 -10.29 -1.15
C ALA A 194 9.54 -11.45 -0.58
N LYS A 195 9.20 -11.96 0.61
CA LYS A 195 9.84 -13.16 1.19
C LYS A 195 9.63 -14.37 0.31
N PHE A 196 8.42 -14.61 -0.16
CA PHE A 196 8.12 -15.72 -1.08
C PHE A 196 8.89 -15.59 -2.40
N LEU A 197 9.03 -14.36 -2.95
CA LEU A 197 9.81 -14.09 -4.16
C LEU A 197 11.32 -14.28 -3.96
N ILE A 198 11.85 -14.21 -2.75
CA ILE A 198 13.24 -14.61 -2.47
C ILE A 198 13.33 -16.13 -2.37
N PHE A 199 12.43 -16.74 -1.61
CA PHE A 199 12.42 -18.16 -1.32
C PHE A 199 12.29 -19.02 -2.60
N GLN A 200 11.22 -18.84 -3.36
CA GLN A 200 10.87 -19.72 -4.48
C GLN A 200 11.90 -19.73 -5.62
N PRO A 201 12.38 -18.59 -6.16
CA PRO A 201 13.43 -18.61 -7.16
C PRO A 201 14.76 -19.16 -6.63
N THR A 202 15.09 -18.93 -5.34
CA THR A 202 16.31 -19.51 -4.74
C THR A 202 16.27 -21.03 -4.77
N VAL A 203 15.14 -21.64 -4.38
CA VAL A 203 14.93 -23.10 -4.45
C VAL A 203 15.10 -23.62 -5.85
N ASN A 204 14.40 -23.03 -6.82
CA ASN A 204 14.39 -23.48 -8.21
C ASN A 204 15.75 -23.35 -8.88
N ILE A 205 16.43 -22.20 -8.69
CA ILE A 205 17.74 -21.93 -9.26
C ILE A 205 18.79 -22.89 -8.65
N SER A 206 18.77 -23.06 -7.33
CA SER A 206 19.70 -23.98 -6.66
C SER A 206 19.49 -25.42 -7.10
N THR A 207 18.24 -25.88 -7.15
CA THR A 207 17.89 -27.23 -7.65
C THR A 207 18.35 -27.44 -9.07
N LEU A 208 18.13 -26.43 -9.95
CA LEU A 208 18.58 -26.49 -11.35
C LEU A 208 20.11 -26.65 -11.45
N PHE A 209 20.86 -25.78 -10.75
CA PHE A 209 22.31 -25.84 -10.80
C PHE A 209 22.89 -27.12 -10.20
N ILE A 210 22.35 -27.64 -9.10
CA ILE A 210 22.77 -28.91 -8.51
C ILE A 210 22.52 -30.05 -9.53
N ASN A 211 21.36 -30.11 -10.18
CA ASN A 211 21.05 -31.15 -11.16
C ASN A 211 21.88 -31.04 -12.47
N ILE A 212 22.45 -29.88 -12.77
CA ILE A 212 23.37 -29.72 -13.91
C ILE A 212 24.81 -30.05 -13.52
N ILE A 213 25.28 -29.55 -12.38
CA ILE A 213 26.70 -29.63 -11.98
C ILE A 213 27.05 -31.03 -11.44
N ALA A 214 26.21 -31.63 -10.59
CA ALA A 214 26.51 -32.90 -9.96
C ALA A 214 26.73 -34.05 -10.96
N PRO A 215 25.93 -34.21 -12.05
CA PRO A 215 26.23 -35.21 -13.09
C PRO A 215 27.55 -34.97 -13.82
N ILE A 216 27.98 -33.72 -14.00
CA ILE A 216 29.29 -33.39 -14.63
C ILE A 216 30.44 -33.88 -13.73
N LEU A 217 30.25 -33.88 -12.41
CA LEU A 217 31.20 -34.35 -11.41
C LEU A 217 31.12 -35.88 -11.18
N GLY A 218 30.20 -36.59 -11.86
CA GLY A 218 30.05 -38.04 -11.77
C GLY A 218 28.92 -38.54 -10.91
N TRP A 219 28.16 -37.65 -10.28
CA TRP A 219 26.99 -38.01 -9.46
C TRP A 219 25.77 -38.23 -10.35
N THR A 220 25.23 -39.44 -10.35
CA THR A 220 23.96 -39.73 -11.01
C THR A 220 22.82 -39.43 -10.09
N GLU A 221 21.83 -38.63 -10.54
CA GLU A 221 20.61 -38.30 -9.80
C GLU A 221 20.87 -37.71 -8.40
N PRO A 222 21.43 -36.49 -8.28
CA PRO A 222 21.68 -35.87 -6.98
C PRO A 222 20.38 -35.67 -6.18
N PHE A 223 19.27 -35.41 -6.86
CA PHE A 223 17.93 -35.46 -6.32
C PHE A 223 17.11 -36.54 -7.02
N SER A 224 16.41 -37.37 -6.25
CA SER A 224 15.41 -38.29 -6.81
C SER A 224 14.16 -37.51 -7.28
N ILE A 225 13.42 -38.10 -8.21
CA ILE A 225 12.16 -37.52 -8.71
C ILE A 225 11.19 -37.25 -7.55
N VAL A 226 11.15 -38.14 -6.57
CA VAL A 226 10.28 -38.03 -5.36
C VAL A 226 10.72 -36.81 -4.51
N GLN A 227 12.01 -36.57 -4.34
CA GLN A 227 12.52 -35.41 -3.60
C GLN A 227 12.20 -34.10 -4.32
N ILE A 228 12.35 -34.03 -5.64
CA ILE A 228 11.97 -32.85 -6.43
C ILE A 228 10.46 -32.60 -6.34
N LEU A 229 9.65 -33.63 -6.42
CA LEU A 229 8.20 -33.52 -6.25
C LEU A 229 7.82 -33.04 -4.83
N TRP A 230 8.52 -33.55 -3.81
CA TRP A 230 8.31 -33.15 -2.43
C TRP A 230 8.65 -31.65 -2.21
N ILE A 231 9.79 -31.19 -2.77
CA ILE A 231 10.18 -29.78 -2.74
C ILE A 231 9.09 -28.92 -3.37
N ASN A 232 8.70 -29.20 -4.60
CA ASN A 232 7.80 -28.35 -5.37
C ASN A 232 6.33 -28.41 -4.90
N LEU A 233 5.90 -29.50 -4.32
CA LEU A 233 4.49 -29.65 -3.93
C LEU A 233 4.27 -29.37 -2.43
N ILE A 234 5.05 -30.02 -1.57
CA ILE A 234 4.81 -29.97 -0.13
C ILE A 234 5.50 -28.76 0.48
N MET A 235 6.79 -28.58 0.20
CA MET A 235 7.57 -27.50 0.82
C MET A 235 7.08 -26.12 0.35
N ASP A 236 6.79 -25.96 -0.95
CA ASP A 236 6.27 -24.69 -1.48
C ASP A 236 4.89 -24.33 -0.91
N THR A 237 4.02 -25.33 -0.77
CA THR A 237 2.69 -25.11 -0.16
C THR A 237 2.82 -24.71 1.31
N LEU A 238 3.68 -25.39 2.09
CA LEU A 238 3.91 -25.06 3.49
C LEU A 238 4.57 -23.69 3.66
N ALA A 239 5.53 -23.34 2.78
CA ALA A 239 6.17 -22.03 2.79
C ALA A 239 5.16 -20.91 2.47
N ALA A 240 4.31 -21.08 1.45
CA ALA A 240 3.27 -20.12 1.12
C ALA A 240 2.31 -19.90 2.31
N MET A 241 1.91 -20.96 3.01
CA MET A 241 1.08 -20.87 4.22
C MET A 241 1.81 -20.14 5.36
N ALA A 242 3.10 -20.42 5.57
CA ALA A 242 3.90 -19.79 6.62
C ALA A 242 4.06 -18.28 6.36
N PHE A 243 4.38 -17.88 5.12
CA PHE A 243 4.50 -16.47 4.75
C PHE A 243 3.15 -15.75 4.76
N GLY A 244 2.05 -16.43 4.44
CA GLY A 244 0.69 -15.88 4.55
C GLY A 244 0.26 -15.59 5.99
N GLY A 245 0.90 -16.22 6.98
CA GLY A 245 0.70 -15.99 8.42
C GLY A 245 1.56 -14.88 9.02
N GLU A 246 2.20 -14.03 8.23
CA GLU A 246 3.04 -12.92 8.71
C GLU A 246 2.26 -11.99 9.66
N PRO A 247 2.77 -11.68 10.85
CA PRO A 247 2.08 -10.80 11.77
C PRO A 247 2.04 -9.36 11.25
N ILE A 248 0.92 -8.69 11.47
CA ILE A 248 0.73 -7.28 11.14
C ILE A 248 1.55 -6.44 12.11
N LEU A 249 2.56 -5.72 11.62
CA LEU A 249 3.45 -4.91 12.44
C LEU A 249 3.29 -3.44 12.12
N ASN A 250 2.96 -2.64 13.14
CA ASN A 250 2.79 -1.19 12.99
C ASN A 250 4.04 -0.47 12.44
N ARG A 251 5.24 -1.06 12.56
CA ARG A 251 6.48 -0.52 11.98
C ARG A 251 6.40 -0.35 10.45
N TYR A 252 5.56 -1.13 9.76
CA TYR A 252 5.39 -1.02 8.31
C TYR A 252 4.72 0.29 7.88
N MET A 253 4.03 0.97 8.81
CA MET A 253 3.53 2.33 8.57
C MET A 253 4.62 3.41 8.60
N ASN A 254 5.84 3.11 9.02
CA ASN A 254 6.98 4.05 8.97
C ASN A 254 7.76 3.97 7.65
N GLU A 255 7.39 3.07 6.76
CA GLU A 255 8.02 2.91 5.45
C GLU A 255 7.45 3.92 4.46
N GLN A 256 8.30 4.41 3.55
CA GLN A 256 7.85 5.30 2.49
C GLN A 256 6.98 4.54 1.48
N PRO A 257 5.99 5.19 0.89
CA PRO A 257 5.19 4.60 -0.18
C PRO A 257 6.06 4.22 -1.38
N ALA A 258 5.76 3.06 -1.98
CA ALA A 258 6.37 2.67 -3.24
C ALA A 258 5.82 3.54 -4.38
N LYS A 259 6.65 3.83 -5.37
CA LYS A 259 6.21 4.48 -6.61
C LYS A 259 5.57 3.45 -7.55
N ARG A 260 4.80 3.94 -8.48
CA ARG A 260 4.12 3.12 -9.49
C ARG A 260 5.10 2.39 -10.42
N SER A 261 6.26 3.00 -10.67
CA SER A 261 7.36 2.45 -11.48
C SER A 261 8.30 1.52 -10.72
N ASP A 262 8.13 1.37 -9.39
CA ASP A 262 9.02 0.53 -8.61
C ASP A 262 8.83 -0.95 -8.94
N ASP A 263 9.92 -1.60 -9.33
CA ASP A 263 9.96 -3.05 -9.57
C ASP A 263 9.67 -3.83 -8.28
N ILE A 264 8.80 -4.82 -8.35
CA ILE A 264 8.59 -5.79 -7.27
C ILE A 264 9.90 -6.54 -6.97
N LEU A 265 10.63 -6.92 -8.02
CA LEU A 265 11.97 -7.52 -7.93
C LEU A 265 13.04 -6.44 -7.78
N THR A 266 13.14 -5.89 -6.60
CA THR A 266 14.16 -4.88 -6.26
C THR A 266 15.59 -5.44 -6.44
N GLY A 267 16.58 -4.56 -6.57
CA GLY A 267 18.00 -4.96 -6.62
C GLY A 267 18.41 -5.80 -5.41
N TYR A 268 17.85 -5.52 -4.23
CA TYR A 268 18.05 -6.31 -3.02
C TYR A 268 17.52 -7.74 -3.19
N ILE A 269 16.29 -7.91 -3.67
CA ILE A 269 15.67 -9.24 -3.88
C ILE A 269 16.50 -10.04 -4.89
N LYS A 270 16.89 -9.44 -6.01
CA LYS A 270 17.72 -10.08 -7.05
C LYS A 270 19.08 -10.53 -6.49
N SER A 271 19.73 -9.68 -5.68
CA SER A 271 21.03 -10.04 -5.06
C SER A 271 20.88 -11.12 -3.97
N ALA A 272 19.82 -11.06 -3.16
CA ALA A 272 19.54 -12.06 -2.15
C ALA A 272 19.33 -13.45 -2.79
N ILE A 273 18.51 -13.53 -3.85
CA ILE A 273 18.32 -14.78 -4.61
C ILE A 273 19.66 -15.30 -5.14
N GLY A 274 20.45 -14.43 -5.79
CA GLY A 274 21.72 -14.83 -6.40
C GLY A 274 22.73 -15.38 -5.39
N VAL A 275 22.94 -14.63 -4.29
CA VAL A 275 23.89 -15.01 -3.21
C VAL A 275 23.43 -16.31 -2.54
N SER A 276 22.16 -16.42 -2.19
CA SER A 276 21.62 -17.62 -1.54
C SER A 276 21.67 -18.85 -2.46
N ALA A 277 21.32 -18.69 -3.74
CA ALA A 277 21.39 -19.79 -4.70
C ALA A 277 22.83 -20.30 -4.90
N VAL A 278 23.80 -19.38 -4.99
CA VAL A 278 25.22 -19.75 -5.09
C VAL A 278 25.68 -20.46 -3.82
N PHE A 279 25.35 -19.94 -2.64
CA PHE A 279 25.72 -20.55 -1.36
C PHE A 279 25.16 -21.96 -1.22
N ILE A 280 23.87 -22.16 -1.49
CA ILE A 280 23.18 -23.46 -1.38
C ILE A 280 23.77 -24.45 -2.39
N THR A 281 23.97 -24.01 -3.66
CA THR A 281 24.54 -24.86 -4.70
C THR A 281 25.97 -25.29 -4.35
N LEU A 282 26.85 -24.35 -3.99
CA LEU A 282 28.22 -24.67 -3.64
C LEU A 282 28.29 -25.57 -2.40
N GLY A 283 27.53 -25.27 -1.34
CA GLY A 283 27.47 -26.08 -0.13
C GLY A 283 26.99 -27.52 -0.44
N SER A 284 25.99 -27.68 -1.30
CA SER A 284 25.50 -29.00 -1.71
C SER A 284 26.56 -29.79 -2.49
N ILE A 285 27.29 -29.17 -3.40
CA ILE A 285 28.38 -29.80 -4.17
C ILE A 285 29.55 -30.16 -3.24
N LEU A 286 29.94 -29.28 -2.32
CA LEU A 286 30.99 -29.55 -1.33
C LEU A 286 30.65 -30.77 -0.45
N ILE A 287 29.38 -30.96 -0.13
CA ILE A 287 28.92 -32.12 0.64
C ILE A 287 28.97 -33.40 -0.20
N LEU A 288 28.50 -33.37 -1.46
CA LEU A 288 28.56 -34.51 -2.38
C LEU A 288 30.01 -34.95 -2.65
N GLU A 289 30.91 -34.01 -2.89
CA GLU A 289 32.33 -34.29 -3.11
C GLU A 289 33.10 -34.62 -1.79
N ASN A 290 32.41 -34.63 -0.66
CA ASN A 290 32.97 -34.87 0.66
C ASN A 290 34.27 -34.05 0.95
N ILE A 291 34.31 -32.81 0.45
CA ILE A 291 35.47 -31.94 0.58
C ILE A 291 35.70 -31.62 2.06
N GLY A 292 36.92 -31.92 2.55
CA GLY A 292 37.27 -31.76 3.95
C GLY A 292 36.76 -32.88 4.86
N GLY A 293 36.24 -33.98 4.31
CA GLY A 293 35.78 -35.12 5.09
C GLY A 293 34.54 -34.86 5.94
N ILE A 294 33.73 -33.85 5.55
CA ILE A 294 32.55 -33.41 6.31
C ILE A 294 31.56 -34.55 6.51
N THR A 295 31.21 -35.28 5.42
CA THR A 295 30.25 -36.37 5.47
C THR A 295 30.82 -37.60 6.20
N THR A 296 32.09 -37.92 5.97
CA THR A 296 32.79 -39.02 6.68
C THR A 296 32.92 -38.77 8.17
N ALA A 297 33.09 -37.53 8.61
CA ALA A 297 33.21 -37.19 10.04
C ALA A 297 31.86 -37.42 10.80
N VAL A 298 30.72 -37.28 10.08
CA VAL A 298 29.38 -37.43 10.67
C VAL A 298 28.78 -38.80 10.38
N MET A 299 29.30 -39.54 9.40
CA MET A 299 28.80 -40.84 8.97
C MET A 299 28.95 -41.87 10.12
N PRO A 300 27.87 -42.64 10.46
CA PRO A 300 27.94 -43.70 11.45
C PRO A 300 28.91 -44.80 11.04
N ALA A 301 29.68 -45.33 12.01
CA ALA A 301 30.54 -46.47 11.77
C ALA A 301 29.71 -47.68 11.29
N GLY A 302 30.07 -48.28 10.14
CA GLY A 302 29.35 -49.39 9.54
C GLY A 302 28.17 -49.01 8.63
N CYS A 303 28.13 -47.78 8.12
CA CYS A 303 27.13 -47.36 7.12
C CYS A 303 27.13 -48.34 5.93
N ALA A 304 25.97 -48.91 5.60
CA ALA A 304 25.83 -49.93 4.55
C ALA A 304 25.92 -49.34 3.13
N ASP A 305 25.51 -48.06 2.96
CA ASP A 305 25.51 -47.35 1.70
C ASP A 305 26.00 -45.91 1.91
N PRO A 306 27.28 -45.64 1.74
CA PRO A 306 27.87 -44.31 1.87
C PRO A 306 27.33 -43.30 0.89
N GLU A 307 27.08 -43.67 -0.36
CA GLU A 307 26.57 -42.78 -1.40
C GLU A 307 25.14 -42.30 -1.06
N LEU A 308 24.27 -43.19 -0.61
CA LEU A 308 22.94 -42.82 -0.18
C LEU A 308 22.98 -41.88 1.05
N TYR A 309 23.95 -42.11 1.96
CA TYR A 309 24.12 -41.23 3.11
C TYR A 309 24.53 -39.81 2.71
N GLU A 310 25.49 -39.68 1.77
CA GLU A 310 25.95 -38.38 1.27
C GLU A 310 24.84 -37.61 0.56
N LYS A 311 24.08 -38.28 -0.32
CA LYS A 311 22.88 -37.70 -0.97
C LYS A 311 21.82 -37.25 0.06
N THR A 312 21.58 -38.05 1.10
CA THR A 312 20.61 -37.71 2.13
C THR A 312 21.07 -36.52 2.96
N PHE A 313 22.38 -36.49 3.32
CA PHE A 313 22.96 -35.38 4.05
C PHE A 313 22.92 -34.07 3.24
N MET A 314 23.26 -34.15 1.93
CA MET A 314 23.13 -33.02 1.01
C MET A 314 21.68 -32.52 0.92
N PHE A 315 20.72 -33.45 0.79
CA PHE A 315 19.33 -33.08 0.75
C PHE A 315 18.86 -32.39 2.04
N ALA A 316 19.26 -32.89 3.21
CA ALA A 316 19.00 -32.25 4.48
C ALA A 316 19.61 -30.84 4.55
N PHE A 317 20.88 -30.69 4.16
CA PHE A 317 21.53 -29.39 4.08
C PHE A 317 20.78 -28.42 3.17
N PHE A 318 20.36 -28.88 1.99
CA PHE A 318 19.59 -28.11 1.04
C PHE A 318 18.29 -27.59 1.67
N ILE A 319 17.48 -28.47 2.28
CA ILE A 319 16.22 -28.10 2.92
C ILE A 319 16.44 -27.11 4.08
N TYR A 320 17.37 -27.40 4.98
CA TYR A 320 17.64 -26.50 6.10
C TYR A 320 18.15 -25.13 5.65
N SER A 321 19.06 -25.10 4.67
CA SER A 321 19.58 -23.83 4.12
C SER A 321 18.50 -22.96 3.53
N ILE A 322 17.53 -23.55 2.85
CA ILE A 322 16.38 -22.83 2.28
C ILE A 322 15.46 -22.29 3.38
N ILE A 323 15.15 -23.10 4.40
CA ILE A 323 14.32 -22.68 5.54
C ILE A 323 14.97 -21.52 6.30
N PHE A 324 16.28 -21.58 6.52
CA PHE A 324 17.01 -20.50 7.21
C PHE A 324 17.20 -19.24 6.35
N ASN A 325 17.06 -19.35 5.03
CA ASN A 325 17.14 -18.21 4.11
C ASN A 325 15.80 -17.47 3.96
N SER A 326 14.71 -18.02 4.44
CA SER A 326 13.37 -17.45 4.41
C SER A 326 13.12 -16.55 5.64
#